data_8f4a3f2aad2612ac6a16bb255a7ae245
#
_entry.id   8f4a3f2aad2612ac6a16bb255a7ae245
#
_cell.length_a   1.000
_cell.length_b   1.000
_cell.length_c   1.000
_cell.angle_alpha   90.00
_cell.angle_beta   90.00
_cell.angle_gamma   90.00
#
_symmetry.space_group_name_H-M   'P 1'
#
loop_
_entity.id
_entity.type
_entity.pdbx_description
1 polymer ?
#
loop_
_entity_poly.entity_id
_entity_poly.type
_entity_poly.pdbx_seq_one_letter_code
_entity_poly.pdbx_strand_id
1 'polypeptide(L)'
;MQLTADHAEWGRLDVTLDDLGCGRSWPEIHRVRGIQLTCPECGGQIHARLSKLDTRHLYHRTKPPTCSLANESLEHHLLKLELVTCARAAGFRAELEVAASTGEWRADVMVFSPDGTRLMALEAQLSPITVEDIAARTSLYERDGVRVCWFGFRPRPWVGTVPTLLVQAPEERGQAWAVTAGLARLSARPLAWHPVTTTLTEAVTWMLTDRIVPHTPLSSARQVTGENSWYEWAEGWTRSWNDGWRLWWTAPAYAASEARKVREEAEERQRQEAQEKAAARRRELEKQKKAREKEAKDRAYAAFWGRTGMDQEVWKHFRAVAGHFFDRNLAFGTPDLRYGGGRPVYELSGPEDERWTLVGVACPDPRRLGAWAEELALLVASDWEMEALAVRAWAPFQVYVLDPYTGRTDRERVVPTPDRSQD
;
A
#
# COMPACT_ATOMS: atom_id res chain seq x y z
N MET A 1 44.05 -21.31 14.81
CA MET A 1 44.33 -20.36 15.90
C MET A 1 43.07 -20.34 16.81
N GLN A 2 43.23 -20.06 18.08
CA GLN A 2 42.11 -19.82 19.00
C GLN A 2 42.48 -18.78 20.06
N LEU A 3 41.52 -18.22 20.75
CA LEU A 3 41.74 -17.08 21.66
C LEU A 3 41.47 -17.46 23.12
N THR A 4 40.92 -18.66 23.38
CA THR A 4 40.61 -19.13 24.73
C THR A 4 41.26 -20.46 25.03
N ALA A 5 41.50 -20.73 26.30
CA ALA A 5 42.03 -21.97 26.84
C ALA A 5 41.39 -22.28 28.19
N ASP A 6 41.49 -23.53 28.62
CA ASP A 6 41.20 -23.92 30.01
C ASP A 6 42.50 -24.38 30.68
N HIS A 7 42.68 -24.01 31.97
CA HIS A 7 43.70 -24.47 32.85
C HIS A 7 43.10 -25.07 34.12
N ALA A 8 43.62 -26.18 34.58
CA ALA A 8 43.02 -26.94 35.66
C ALA A 8 42.82 -26.13 36.96
N GLU A 9 43.78 -25.25 37.29
CA GLU A 9 43.72 -24.45 38.52
C GLU A 9 43.20 -23.02 38.30
N TRP A 10 43.46 -22.46 37.12
CA TRP A 10 43.14 -21.05 36.83
C TRP A 10 41.80 -20.86 36.13
N GLY A 11 41.18 -21.97 35.74
CA GLY A 11 39.94 -21.95 34.96
C GLY A 11 40.17 -21.49 33.51
N ARG A 12 39.19 -20.82 32.98
CA ARG A 12 39.18 -20.33 31.58
C ARG A 12 40.10 -19.10 31.42
N LEU A 13 40.90 -19.15 30.39
CA LEU A 13 41.76 -18.05 29.96
C LEU A 13 41.30 -17.41 28.64
N ASP A 14 41.41 -16.11 28.56
CA ASP A 14 41.18 -15.31 27.34
C ASP A 14 42.47 -14.54 27.03
N VAL A 15 43.21 -14.92 25.97
CA VAL A 15 44.48 -14.32 25.62
C VAL A 15 44.38 -12.90 25.05
N THR A 16 43.16 -12.42 24.85
CA THR A 16 42.86 -11.04 24.40
C THR A 16 42.85 -10.06 25.57
N LEU A 17 42.87 -10.56 26.82
CA LEU A 17 42.92 -9.76 28.04
C LEU A 17 44.35 -9.74 28.59
N ASP A 18 44.77 -8.63 29.21
CA ASP A 18 46.08 -8.51 29.78
C ASP A 18 46.32 -9.40 31.01
N ASP A 19 45.25 -9.58 31.79
CA ASP A 19 45.18 -10.46 32.97
C ASP A 19 44.67 -11.86 32.62
N LEU A 20 44.59 -12.21 31.33
CA LEU A 20 44.02 -13.46 30.81
C LEU A 20 42.64 -13.79 31.32
N GLY A 21 41.90 -12.85 31.95
CA GLY A 21 40.60 -13.07 32.56
C GLY A 21 40.63 -13.89 33.87
N CYS A 22 41.79 -14.30 34.35
CA CYS A 22 41.99 -15.10 35.55
C CYS A 22 43.05 -14.50 36.51
N GLY A 23 43.46 -13.24 36.31
CA GLY A 23 44.48 -12.58 37.13
C GLY A 23 45.87 -13.05 36.85
N ARG A 24 46.11 -13.73 35.72
CA ARG A 24 47.46 -14.13 35.25
C ARG A 24 47.88 -13.32 34.04
N SER A 25 49.19 -13.29 33.76
CA SER A 25 49.74 -12.52 32.67
C SER A 25 50.18 -13.39 31.49
N TRP A 26 50.29 -12.81 30.29
CA TRP A 26 50.75 -13.51 29.10
C TRP A 26 52.14 -14.18 29.27
N PRO A 27 53.16 -13.57 29.92
CA PRO A 27 54.46 -14.22 30.17
C PRO A 27 54.36 -15.51 30.99
N GLU A 28 53.32 -15.69 31.82
CA GLU A 28 53.15 -16.91 32.64
C GLU A 28 52.71 -18.12 31.81
N ILE A 29 52.22 -17.91 30.58
CA ILE A 29 51.80 -19.01 29.69
C ILE A 29 52.63 -19.08 28.40
N HIS A 30 53.27 -17.98 27.99
CA HIS A 30 54.01 -17.93 26.73
C HIS A 30 55.43 -18.45 26.91
N ARG A 31 55.75 -19.53 26.20
CA ARG A 31 57.06 -20.18 26.24
C ARG A 31 57.45 -20.75 27.62
N VAL A 32 56.47 -20.98 28.49
CA VAL A 32 56.69 -21.60 29.79
C VAL A 32 56.64 -23.11 29.62
N ARG A 33 57.69 -23.79 30.16
CA ARG A 33 57.75 -25.26 30.16
C ARG A 33 56.81 -25.81 31.20
N GLY A 34 56.06 -26.87 30.83
CA GLY A 34 55.18 -27.58 31.76
C GLY A 34 53.78 -26.98 31.96
N ILE A 35 53.51 -25.78 31.41
CA ILE A 35 52.14 -25.24 31.46
C ILE A 35 51.15 -26.15 30.70
N GLN A 36 50.08 -26.49 31.35
CA GLN A 36 49.02 -27.37 30.80
C GLN A 36 47.82 -26.54 30.41
N LEU A 37 47.75 -26.16 29.12
CA LEU A 37 46.59 -25.48 28.54
C LEU A 37 45.81 -26.46 27.68
N THR A 38 44.51 -26.50 27.84
CA THR A 38 43.62 -27.39 27.10
C THR A 38 42.62 -26.59 26.24
N CYS A 39 42.28 -27.13 25.11
CA CYS A 39 41.24 -26.58 24.24
C CYS A 39 39.84 -26.73 24.88
N PRO A 40 39.07 -25.68 25.01
CA PRO A 40 37.72 -25.76 25.62
C PRO A 40 36.71 -26.59 24.81
N GLU A 41 37.02 -26.88 23.54
CA GLU A 41 36.13 -27.72 22.71
C GLU A 41 36.54 -29.20 22.74
N CYS A 42 37.80 -29.52 22.45
CA CYS A 42 38.19 -30.91 22.28
C CYS A 42 39.04 -31.46 23.44
N GLY A 43 39.34 -30.64 24.47
CA GLY A 43 40.20 -31.04 25.59
C GLY A 43 41.65 -31.27 25.21
N GLY A 44 42.02 -31.15 23.93
CA GLY A 44 43.38 -31.37 23.44
C GLY A 44 44.34 -30.29 23.90
N GLN A 45 45.65 -30.68 24.06
CA GLN A 45 46.69 -29.76 24.50
C GLN A 45 46.95 -28.64 23.47
N ILE A 46 47.02 -27.41 23.95
CA ILE A 46 47.30 -26.23 23.18
C ILE A 46 48.43 -25.39 23.76
N HIS A 47 49.04 -24.53 22.96
CA HIS A 47 50.20 -23.75 23.35
C HIS A 47 50.00 -22.29 22.99
N ALA A 48 50.54 -21.41 23.84
CA ALA A 48 50.52 -19.95 23.62
C ALA A 48 51.64 -19.56 22.61
N ARG A 49 51.24 -18.69 21.65
CA ARG A 49 52.12 -18.20 20.60
C ARG A 49 51.81 -16.76 20.22
N LEU A 50 52.83 -16.01 19.81
CA LEU A 50 52.66 -14.73 19.11
C LEU A 50 52.70 -14.97 17.60
N SER A 51 51.84 -14.32 16.88
CA SER A 51 51.88 -14.25 15.42
C SER A 51 53.07 -13.37 14.98
N LYS A 52 53.36 -13.32 13.68
CA LYS A 52 54.34 -12.38 13.11
C LYS A 52 53.94 -10.91 13.31
N LEU A 53 52.71 -10.66 13.64
CA LEU A 53 52.14 -9.33 13.90
C LEU A 53 51.90 -9.10 15.41
N ASP A 54 52.57 -9.82 16.26
CA ASP A 54 52.51 -9.74 17.72
C ASP A 54 51.13 -9.99 18.32
N THR A 55 50.25 -10.66 17.56
CA THR A 55 48.91 -11.05 18.06
C THR A 55 49.03 -12.31 18.90
N ARG A 56 48.59 -12.23 20.17
CA ARG A 56 48.51 -13.38 21.08
C ARG A 56 47.47 -14.37 20.56
N HIS A 57 47.81 -15.65 20.49
CA HIS A 57 46.91 -16.74 20.12
C HIS A 57 47.34 -18.06 20.69
N LEU A 58 46.42 -19.03 20.67
CA LEU A 58 46.66 -20.40 21.07
C LEU A 58 46.58 -21.32 19.86
N TYR A 59 47.30 -22.44 19.87
CA TYR A 59 47.31 -23.38 18.77
C TYR A 59 47.48 -24.81 19.24
N HIS A 60 46.81 -25.75 18.55
CA HIS A 60 47.07 -27.18 18.71
C HIS A 60 48.40 -27.55 18.05
N ARG A 61 49.22 -28.34 18.72
CA ARG A 61 50.43 -28.87 18.11
C ARG A 61 50.09 -29.79 16.94
N THR A 62 49.04 -30.61 17.09
CA THR A 62 48.46 -31.42 16.02
C THR A 62 46.98 -31.02 15.93
N LYS A 63 46.53 -30.58 14.75
CA LYS A 63 45.16 -30.14 14.56
C LYS A 63 44.19 -31.32 14.58
N PRO A 64 43.28 -31.43 15.55
CA PRO A 64 42.23 -32.45 15.54
C PRO A 64 41.25 -32.14 14.40
N PRO A 65 40.88 -33.10 13.55
CA PRO A 65 40.03 -32.86 12.43
C PRO A 65 38.60 -32.48 12.86
N THR A 66 38.17 -32.90 14.03
CA THR A 66 36.83 -32.69 14.62
C THR A 66 36.74 -31.38 15.43
N CYS A 67 37.84 -30.71 15.73
CA CYS A 67 37.81 -29.49 16.52
C CYS A 67 37.55 -28.29 15.63
N SER A 68 36.40 -27.61 15.79
CA SER A 68 36.05 -26.42 15.01
C SER A 68 37.04 -25.28 15.27
N LEU A 69 37.39 -25.04 16.54
CA LEU A 69 38.33 -23.98 16.92
C LEU A 69 39.73 -24.18 16.31
N ALA A 70 40.18 -25.41 16.12
CA ALA A 70 41.46 -25.71 15.46
C ALA A 70 41.43 -25.40 13.95
N ASN A 71 40.27 -25.48 13.33
CA ASN A 71 40.05 -25.43 11.90
C ASN A 71 39.52 -24.08 11.39
N GLU A 72 39.31 -23.12 12.28
CA GLU A 72 38.92 -21.76 11.91
C GLU A 72 39.98 -21.06 11.04
N SER A 73 39.52 -20.21 10.11
CA SER A 73 40.39 -19.39 9.28
C SER A 73 41.00 -18.22 10.08
N LEU A 74 42.07 -17.62 9.56
CA LEU A 74 42.66 -16.42 10.15
C LEU A 74 41.64 -15.26 10.19
N GLU A 75 40.91 -15.10 9.10
CA GLU A 75 39.89 -14.04 8.96
C GLU A 75 38.82 -14.19 10.03
N HIS A 76 38.40 -15.41 10.31
CA HIS A 76 37.43 -15.69 11.36
C HIS A 76 37.95 -15.24 12.75
N HIS A 77 39.18 -15.56 13.06
CA HIS A 77 39.80 -15.13 14.32
C HIS A 77 39.94 -13.62 14.43
N LEU A 78 40.38 -12.95 13.34
CA LEU A 78 40.49 -11.50 13.33
C LEU A 78 39.13 -10.84 13.52
N LEU A 79 38.10 -11.35 12.89
CA LEU A 79 36.75 -10.82 13.07
C LEU A 79 36.24 -11.02 14.50
N LYS A 80 36.42 -12.21 15.10
CA LYS A 80 36.05 -12.46 16.51
C LYS A 80 36.82 -11.51 17.47
N LEU A 81 38.12 -11.34 17.24
CA LEU A 81 38.90 -10.43 18.04
C LEU A 81 38.41 -8.97 17.94
N GLU A 82 38.04 -8.53 16.73
CA GLU A 82 37.50 -7.19 16.55
C GLU A 82 36.13 -7.04 17.21
N LEU A 83 35.22 -8.04 17.05
CA LEU A 83 33.90 -8.01 17.66
C LEU A 83 33.96 -7.92 19.19
N VAL A 84 34.79 -8.73 19.83
CA VAL A 84 34.96 -8.66 21.29
C VAL A 84 35.59 -7.34 21.75
N THR A 85 36.53 -6.81 20.98
CA THR A 85 37.14 -5.51 21.23
C THR A 85 36.15 -4.38 21.13
N CYS A 86 35.33 -4.35 20.07
CA CYS A 86 34.25 -3.36 19.90
C CYS A 86 33.24 -3.41 21.05
N ALA A 87 32.82 -4.60 21.49
CA ALA A 87 31.84 -4.75 22.57
C ALA A 87 32.42 -4.24 23.92
N ARG A 88 33.68 -4.56 24.20
CA ARG A 88 34.41 -4.06 25.38
C ARG A 88 34.65 -2.52 25.32
N ALA A 89 35.00 -2.01 24.17
CA ALA A 89 35.12 -0.55 23.96
C ALA A 89 33.80 0.20 24.16
N ALA A 90 32.66 -0.46 23.86
CA ALA A 90 31.33 0.06 24.15
C ALA A 90 30.97 0.00 25.66
N GLY A 91 31.84 -0.52 26.53
CA GLY A 91 31.64 -0.61 27.98
C GLY A 91 30.92 -1.88 28.46
N PHE A 92 30.76 -2.86 27.61
CA PHE A 92 30.12 -4.14 27.97
C PHE A 92 31.13 -5.24 28.31
N ARG A 93 30.75 -6.11 29.24
CA ARG A 93 31.48 -7.36 29.43
C ARG A 93 31.25 -8.26 28.22
N ALA A 94 32.26 -8.73 27.58
CA ALA A 94 32.20 -9.62 26.43
C ALA A 94 33.23 -10.75 26.53
N GLU A 95 32.77 -11.97 26.28
CA GLU A 95 33.56 -13.19 26.39
C GLU A 95 33.47 -14.00 25.08
N LEU A 96 34.60 -14.65 24.75
CA LEU A 96 34.73 -15.49 23.56
C LEU A 96 34.23 -16.92 23.83
N GLU A 97 33.69 -17.58 22.82
CA GLU A 97 33.42 -19.03 22.81
C GLU A 97 32.51 -19.47 23.98
N VAL A 98 31.47 -18.70 24.30
CA VAL A 98 30.54 -19.01 25.38
C VAL A 98 29.47 -19.98 24.89
N ALA A 99 29.45 -21.18 25.50
CA ALA A 99 28.42 -22.19 25.20
C ALA A 99 27.12 -21.98 25.99
N ALA A 100 25.99 -22.43 25.41
CA ALA A 100 24.78 -22.65 26.19
C ALA A 100 24.99 -23.67 27.31
N SER A 101 24.20 -23.57 28.37
CA SER A 101 24.20 -24.59 29.42
C SER A 101 23.77 -25.98 28.89
N THR A 102 22.97 -26.02 27.86
CA THR A 102 22.51 -27.22 27.15
C THR A 102 23.54 -27.76 26.16
N GLY A 103 24.56 -26.94 25.77
CA GLY A 103 25.52 -27.26 24.71
C GLY A 103 24.98 -27.14 23.29
N GLU A 104 23.73 -26.68 23.10
CA GLU A 104 23.09 -26.64 21.79
C GLU A 104 23.64 -25.51 20.88
N TRP A 105 24.22 -24.47 21.45
CA TRP A 105 24.93 -23.43 20.74
C TRP A 105 26.16 -22.94 21.48
N ARG A 106 27.09 -22.35 20.76
CA ARG A 106 28.28 -21.67 21.29
C ARG A 106 28.48 -20.38 20.51
N ALA A 107 28.42 -19.26 21.23
CA ALA A 107 28.61 -17.94 20.64
C ALA A 107 30.10 -17.64 20.40
N ASP A 108 30.44 -17.11 19.24
CA ASP A 108 31.78 -16.62 18.94
C ASP A 108 32.17 -15.51 19.93
N VAL A 109 31.27 -14.56 20.16
CA VAL A 109 31.37 -13.52 21.19
C VAL A 109 30.02 -13.41 21.90
N MET A 110 30.00 -13.62 23.22
CA MET A 110 28.83 -13.35 24.06
C MET A 110 29.01 -12.04 24.80
N VAL A 111 28.05 -11.14 24.62
CA VAL A 111 27.98 -9.86 25.34
C VAL A 111 27.00 -10.00 26.49
N PHE A 112 27.37 -9.47 27.65
CA PHE A 112 26.58 -9.50 28.87
C PHE A 112 26.09 -8.10 29.23
N SER A 113 24.89 -8.02 29.74
CA SER A 113 24.36 -6.80 30.36
C SER A 113 25.06 -6.51 31.70
N PRO A 114 24.91 -5.31 32.28
CA PRO A 114 25.54 -4.94 33.55
C PRO A 114 25.18 -5.84 34.72
N ASP A 115 23.98 -6.46 34.70
CA ASP A 115 23.53 -7.43 35.70
C ASP A 115 24.11 -8.83 35.52
N GLY A 116 24.91 -9.04 34.46
CA GLY A 116 25.54 -10.31 34.16
C GLY A 116 24.71 -11.28 33.33
N THR A 117 23.49 -10.89 32.91
CA THR A 117 22.69 -11.73 32.00
C THR A 117 23.25 -11.68 30.58
N ARG A 118 23.03 -12.76 29.81
CA ARG A 118 23.43 -12.81 28.40
C ARG A 118 22.55 -11.87 27.59
N LEU A 119 23.15 -10.90 26.91
CA LEU A 119 22.46 -9.84 26.18
C LEU A 119 22.40 -10.14 24.68
N MET A 120 23.55 -10.43 24.08
CA MET A 120 23.66 -10.58 22.62
C MET A 120 24.83 -11.49 22.26
N ALA A 121 24.61 -12.38 21.31
CA ALA A 121 25.64 -13.11 20.60
C ALA A 121 26.07 -12.34 19.34
N LEU A 122 27.37 -12.19 19.12
CA LEU A 122 27.95 -11.66 17.89
C LEU A 122 28.67 -12.81 17.18
N GLU A 123 28.12 -13.23 16.03
CA GLU A 123 28.50 -14.45 15.30
C GLU A 123 29.27 -14.12 14.01
N ALA A 124 30.48 -14.62 13.85
CA ALA A 124 31.28 -14.49 12.64
C ALA A 124 30.97 -15.65 11.66
N GLN A 125 30.07 -15.45 10.71
CA GLN A 125 29.68 -16.50 9.76
C GLN A 125 30.38 -16.30 8.41
N LEU A 126 31.57 -16.89 8.27
CA LEU A 126 32.40 -16.79 7.05
C LEU A 126 32.26 -18.03 6.16
N SER A 127 31.99 -19.19 6.74
CA SER A 127 31.76 -20.43 6.02
C SER A 127 30.37 -20.47 5.35
N PRO A 128 30.20 -21.24 4.26
CA PRO A 128 28.88 -21.48 3.70
C PRO A 128 27.93 -22.08 4.74
N ILE A 129 26.69 -21.59 4.79
CA ILE A 129 25.61 -22.09 5.60
C ILE A 129 24.30 -21.90 4.83
N THR A 130 23.32 -22.77 5.00
CA THR A 130 21.99 -22.63 4.39
C THR A 130 21.15 -21.57 5.11
N VAL A 131 20.10 -21.08 4.45
CA VAL A 131 19.14 -20.14 5.06
C VAL A 131 18.41 -20.81 6.24
N GLU A 132 18.08 -22.07 6.09
CA GLU A 132 17.39 -22.88 7.09
C GLU A 132 18.26 -23.10 8.33
N ASP A 133 19.54 -23.46 8.14
CA ASP A 133 20.44 -23.71 9.25
C ASP A 133 20.75 -22.45 10.05
N ILE A 134 20.97 -21.30 9.39
CA ILE A 134 21.23 -20.06 10.10
C ILE A 134 19.98 -19.56 10.83
N ALA A 135 18.79 -19.73 10.25
CA ALA A 135 17.53 -19.42 10.91
C ALA A 135 17.31 -20.32 12.16
N ALA A 136 17.58 -21.62 12.03
CA ALA A 136 17.49 -22.55 13.15
C ALA A 136 18.46 -22.16 14.28
N ARG A 137 19.73 -21.81 13.96
CA ARG A 137 20.69 -21.31 14.96
C ARG A 137 20.24 -19.99 15.59
N THR A 138 19.67 -19.08 14.83
CA THR A 138 19.10 -17.83 15.34
C THR A 138 18.01 -18.12 16.36
N SER A 139 17.08 -19.04 16.04
CA SER A 139 15.98 -19.43 16.94
C SER A 139 16.45 -20.06 18.24
N LEU A 140 17.59 -20.76 18.25
CA LEU A 140 18.18 -21.30 19.49
C LEU A 140 18.60 -20.17 20.45
N TYR A 141 19.22 -19.11 19.94
CA TYR A 141 19.55 -17.92 20.74
C TYR A 141 18.31 -17.23 21.27
N GLU A 142 17.32 -16.99 20.40
CA GLU A 142 16.05 -16.32 20.75
C GLU A 142 15.28 -17.10 21.84
N ARG A 143 15.23 -18.43 21.76
CA ARG A 143 14.62 -19.31 22.77
C ARG A 143 15.25 -19.10 24.15
N ASP A 144 16.56 -18.89 24.19
CA ASP A 144 17.31 -18.68 25.44
C ASP A 144 17.33 -17.19 25.85
N GLY A 145 16.52 -16.33 25.17
CA GLY A 145 16.41 -14.88 25.46
C GLY A 145 17.64 -14.06 25.04
N VAL A 146 18.50 -14.61 24.18
CA VAL A 146 19.71 -13.98 23.69
C VAL A 146 19.45 -13.40 22.30
N ARG A 147 19.72 -12.11 22.10
CA ARG A 147 19.74 -11.50 20.76
C ARG A 147 20.96 -12.02 19.99
N VAL A 148 20.89 -12.00 18.65
CA VAL A 148 22.02 -12.39 17.82
C VAL A 148 22.19 -11.44 16.67
N CYS A 149 23.46 -11.16 16.30
CA CYS A 149 23.84 -10.51 15.06
C CYS A 149 24.90 -11.33 14.33
N TRP A 150 24.63 -11.62 13.07
CA TRP A 150 25.52 -12.38 12.21
C TRP A 150 26.41 -11.42 11.42
N PHE A 151 27.70 -11.70 11.36
CA PHE A 151 28.69 -10.90 10.62
C PHE A 151 29.28 -11.72 9.49
N GLY A 152 29.32 -11.14 8.29
CA GLY A 152 29.91 -11.75 7.10
C GLY A 152 30.72 -10.75 6.29
N PHE A 153 31.61 -11.26 5.43
CA PHE A 153 32.43 -10.41 4.53
C PHE A 153 31.81 -10.25 3.15
N ARG A 154 30.88 -11.11 2.80
CA ARG A 154 30.31 -11.19 1.44
C ARG A 154 28.82 -11.45 1.48
N PRO A 155 28.09 -10.98 0.47
CA PRO A 155 26.71 -11.38 0.26
C PRO A 155 26.55 -12.90 0.19
N ARG A 156 25.54 -13.42 0.88
CA ARG A 156 25.14 -14.83 0.90
C ARG A 156 23.62 -14.90 0.92
N PRO A 157 22.96 -15.99 0.50
CA PRO A 157 21.51 -16.12 0.47
C PRO A 157 20.79 -15.85 1.80
N TRP A 158 21.47 -16.09 2.91
CA TRP A 158 20.92 -15.85 4.25
C TRP A 158 21.05 -14.41 4.75
N VAL A 159 21.89 -13.59 4.12
CA VAL A 159 22.09 -12.19 4.51
C VAL A 159 20.77 -11.42 4.36
N GLY A 160 20.36 -10.73 5.43
CA GLY A 160 19.08 -10.02 5.47
C GLY A 160 17.84 -10.89 5.72
N THR A 161 18.00 -12.20 5.91
CA THR A 161 16.90 -13.07 6.41
C THR A 161 16.94 -13.21 7.93
N VAL A 162 18.09 -12.97 8.52
CA VAL A 162 18.35 -12.89 9.97
C VAL A 162 19.09 -11.58 10.27
N PRO A 163 19.14 -11.12 11.54
CA PRO A 163 19.89 -9.89 11.90
C PRO A 163 21.35 -10.00 11.48
N THR A 164 21.76 -9.21 10.48
CA THR A 164 23.05 -9.37 9.81
C THR A 164 23.71 -8.02 9.53
N LEU A 165 25.03 -7.97 9.62
CA LEU A 165 25.88 -6.91 9.09
C LEU A 165 26.97 -7.50 8.19
N LEU A 166 27.21 -6.88 7.04
CA LEU A 166 28.40 -7.16 6.24
C LEU A 166 29.50 -6.17 6.65
N VAL A 167 30.70 -6.71 6.84
CA VAL A 167 31.86 -5.94 7.31
C VAL A 167 33.05 -6.12 6.38
N GLN A 168 33.92 -5.14 6.37
CA GLN A 168 35.15 -5.14 5.62
C GLN A 168 36.33 -4.87 6.57
N ALA A 169 37.29 -5.74 6.51
CA ALA A 169 38.56 -5.51 7.22
C ALA A 169 39.34 -4.32 6.62
N PRO A 170 40.04 -3.56 7.43
CA PRO A 170 40.88 -2.45 6.93
C PRO A 170 41.98 -2.95 6.01
N GLU A 171 42.28 -2.18 4.99
CA GLU A 171 43.43 -2.45 4.09
C GLU A 171 44.75 -2.12 4.75
N GLU A 172 44.77 -1.10 5.58
CA GLU A 172 45.98 -0.62 6.28
C GLU A 172 45.85 -0.82 7.79
N ARG A 173 46.98 -1.10 8.41
CA ARG A 173 47.07 -1.26 9.87
C ARG A 173 46.70 0.04 10.58
N GLY A 174 45.76 -0.04 11.54
CA GLY A 174 45.30 1.09 12.33
C GLY A 174 44.02 1.78 11.79
N GLN A 175 43.55 1.40 10.62
CA GLN A 175 42.21 1.79 10.17
C GLN A 175 41.13 0.96 10.87
N ALA A 176 39.97 1.54 11.03
CA ALA A 176 38.80 0.84 11.61
C ALA A 176 38.16 -0.11 10.61
N TRP A 177 37.62 -1.21 11.11
CA TRP A 177 36.73 -2.07 10.34
C TRP A 177 35.47 -1.29 9.96
N ALA A 178 34.97 -1.50 8.73
CA ALA A 178 33.83 -0.83 8.20
C ALA A 178 32.63 -1.77 8.15
N VAL A 179 31.44 -1.26 8.46
CA VAL A 179 30.15 -1.89 8.13
C VAL A 179 29.72 -1.38 6.76
N THR A 180 29.66 -2.30 5.79
CA THR A 180 29.38 -1.98 4.38
C THR A 180 27.93 -2.23 4.00
N ALA A 181 27.21 -3.10 4.74
CA ALA A 181 25.80 -3.39 4.49
C ALA A 181 25.07 -3.87 5.75
N GLY A 182 23.72 -3.77 5.74
CA GLY A 182 22.87 -4.21 6.84
C GLY A 182 22.35 -3.08 7.72
N LEU A 183 22.79 -1.84 7.50
CA LEU A 183 22.26 -0.65 8.18
C LEU A 183 21.46 0.22 7.21
N ALA A 184 20.32 0.72 7.65
CA ALA A 184 19.50 1.61 6.84
C ALA A 184 18.89 2.76 7.66
N ARG A 185 18.69 3.90 7.00
CA ARG A 185 17.94 5.05 7.50
C ARG A 185 16.73 5.33 6.62
N LEU A 186 15.64 5.80 7.20
CA LEU A 186 14.45 6.19 6.48
C LEU A 186 14.49 7.69 6.13
N SER A 187 14.25 8.04 4.86
CA SER A 187 13.90 9.40 4.46
C SER A 187 12.38 9.56 4.44
N ALA A 188 11.92 10.76 4.80
CA ALA A 188 10.48 11.04 4.86
C ALA A 188 9.91 11.52 3.51
N ARG A 189 10.75 12.03 2.60
CA ARG A 189 10.34 12.61 1.30
C ARG A 189 11.44 12.43 0.26
N PRO A 190 11.27 11.50 -0.70
CA PRO A 190 10.25 10.44 -0.70
C PRO A 190 10.43 9.48 0.46
N LEU A 191 9.39 8.69 0.77
CA LEU A 191 9.49 7.62 1.76
C LEU A 191 10.35 6.52 1.17
N ALA A 192 11.62 6.46 1.58
CA ALA A 192 12.58 5.50 1.07
C ALA A 192 13.63 5.12 2.12
N TRP A 193 14.05 3.88 2.10
CA TRP A 193 15.18 3.41 2.89
C TRP A 193 16.48 3.65 2.15
N HIS A 194 17.49 4.15 2.86
CA HIS A 194 18.83 4.40 2.33
C HIS A 194 19.86 3.63 3.13
N PRO A 195 20.85 2.99 2.48
CA PRO A 195 21.95 2.32 3.19
C PRO A 195 22.76 3.33 3.99
N VAL A 196 23.31 2.82 5.08
CA VAL A 196 24.23 3.57 5.95
C VAL A 196 25.50 2.75 6.08
N THR A 197 26.64 3.40 5.96
CA THR A 197 27.94 2.84 6.27
C THR A 197 28.51 3.52 7.52
N THR A 198 29.23 2.77 8.34
CA THR A 198 29.84 3.29 9.57
C THR A 198 31.00 2.37 9.99
N THR A 199 31.70 2.71 11.06
CA THR A 199 32.66 1.80 11.64
C THR A 199 32.03 0.64 12.39
N LEU A 200 32.69 -0.50 12.47
CA LEU A 200 32.18 -1.65 13.22
C LEU A 200 31.97 -1.31 14.71
N THR A 201 32.89 -0.51 15.28
CA THR A 201 32.80 -0.05 16.67
C THR A 201 31.54 0.76 16.93
N GLU A 202 31.19 1.68 16.02
CA GLU A 202 29.94 2.46 16.14
C GLU A 202 28.71 1.57 16.00
N ALA A 203 28.69 0.68 15.01
CA ALA A 203 27.56 -0.21 14.80
C ALA A 203 27.32 -1.13 16.00
N VAL A 204 28.39 -1.76 16.54
CA VAL A 204 28.30 -2.61 17.75
C VAL A 204 27.81 -1.78 18.95
N THR A 205 28.37 -0.58 19.14
CA THR A 205 27.91 0.33 20.21
C THR A 205 26.43 0.65 20.08
N TRP A 206 25.96 0.99 18.86
CA TRP A 206 24.53 1.30 18.63
C TRP A 206 23.62 0.10 18.89
N MET A 207 24.03 -1.11 18.49
CA MET A 207 23.28 -2.34 18.76
C MET A 207 23.16 -2.63 20.27
N LEU A 208 24.27 -2.53 20.99
CA LEU A 208 24.33 -2.85 22.42
C LEU A 208 23.63 -1.81 23.31
N THR A 209 23.51 -0.57 22.82
CA THR A 209 22.81 0.53 23.50
C THR A 209 21.39 0.76 22.98
N ASP A 210 20.83 -0.16 22.17
CA ASP A 210 19.49 -0.10 21.57
C ASP A 210 19.23 1.16 20.72
N ARG A 211 20.30 1.80 20.21
CA ARG A 211 20.20 2.92 19.26
C ARG A 211 19.79 2.45 17.88
N ILE A 212 20.05 1.19 17.55
CA ILE A 212 19.55 0.50 16.38
C ILE A 212 18.95 -0.86 16.77
N VAL A 213 17.92 -1.25 16.03
CA VAL A 213 17.17 -2.51 16.22
C VAL A 213 16.99 -3.21 14.87
N PRO A 214 16.86 -4.54 14.85
CA PRO A 214 16.44 -5.25 13.64
C PRO A 214 15.04 -4.79 13.22
N HIS A 215 14.85 -4.54 11.93
CA HIS A 215 13.61 -4.06 11.37
C HIS A 215 13.28 -4.70 10.04
N THR A 216 12.05 -5.20 9.90
CA THR A 216 11.49 -5.66 8.64
C THR A 216 10.62 -4.54 8.05
N PRO A 217 10.93 -4.01 6.86
CA PRO A 217 10.16 -2.91 6.26
C PRO A 217 8.70 -3.29 6.04
N LEU A 218 7.81 -2.37 6.38
CA LEU A 218 6.35 -2.54 6.29
C LEU A 218 5.79 -2.09 4.94
N SER A 219 6.49 -1.23 4.23
CA SER A 219 6.03 -0.60 2.99
C SER A 219 6.67 -1.19 1.74
N SER A 220 6.04 -0.91 0.58
CA SER A 220 6.63 -1.14 -0.74
C SER A 220 7.88 -0.27 -1.02
N ALA A 221 8.20 0.68 -0.15
CA ALA A 221 9.44 1.45 -0.14
C ALA A 221 10.69 0.58 0.18
N ARG A 222 10.65 -0.69 -0.21
CA ARG A 222 11.75 -1.66 -0.10
C ARG A 222 12.93 -1.35 -1.02
N GLN A 223 12.78 -0.38 -1.92
CA GLN A 223 13.87 0.04 -2.78
C GLN A 223 14.76 1.00 -2.01
N VAL A 224 15.91 0.49 -1.65
CA VAL A 224 17.05 1.29 -1.26
C VAL A 224 17.58 1.96 -2.52
N THR A 225 17.24 3.24 -2.72
CA THR A 225 17.71 4.02 -3.87
C THR A 225 18.86 4.91 -3.43
N GLY A 226 19.97 4.86 -4.14
CA GLY A 226 21.12 5.75 -3.93
C GLY A 226 22.26 5.40 -4.88
N GLU A 227 23.06 6.38 -5.27
CA GLU A 227 24.23 6.23 -6.16
C GLU A 227 25.31 5.29 -5.61
N ASN A 228 25.25 4.92 -4.33
CA ASN A 228 26.02 3.86 -3.68
C ASN A 228 25.10 2.72 -3.27
N SER A 229 24.22 2.29 -4.16
CA SER A 229 23.38 1.13 -3.87
C SER A 229 24.30 -0.08 -3.72
N TRP A 230 24.03 -0.93 -2.75
CA TRP A 230 24.71 -2.21 -2.57
C TRP A 230 24.69 -3.08 -3.85
N TYR A 231 24.08 -2.58 -4.91
CA TYR A 231 23.92 -3.17 -6.23
C TYR A 231 25.17 -3.05 -7.11
N GLU A 232 26.00 -2.01 -6.98
CA GLU A 232 27.22 -1.87 -7.78
C GLU A 232 28.30 -2.90 -7.41
N TRP A 233 28.23 -3.45 -6.20
CA TRP A 233 29.12 -4.52 -5.73
C TRP A 233 28.76 -5.90 -6.27
N ALA A 234 27.61 -6.04 -6.90
CA ALA A 234 27.00 -7.32 -7.24
C ALA A 234 26.73 -7.49 -8.73
N GLU A 235 27.59 -7.06 -9.64
CA GLU A 235 27.40 -7.25 -11.09
C GLU A 235 27.12 -8.71 -11.54
N GLY A 236 27.28 -9.69 -10.65
CA GLY A 236 26.89 -11.09 -10.86
C GLY A 236 25.63 -11.59 -10.14
N TRP A 237 25.02 -10.78 -9.22
CA TRP A 237 23.99 -11.25 -8.27
C TRP A 237 22.68 -10.44 -8.26
N THR A 238 22.53 -9.52 -9.19
CA THR A 238 21.49 -8.49 -9.24
C THR A 238 20.04 -9.00 -9.30
N ARG A 239 19.78 -10.27 -9.61
CA ARG A 239 18.42 -10.82 -9.64
C ARG A 239 17.93 -11.39 -8.32
N SER A 240 18.83 -11.76 -7.41
CA SER A 240 18.47 -12.41 -6.13
C SER A 240 18.27 -11.45 -4.95
N TRP A 241 18.81 -10.23 -5.03
CA TRP A 241 18.82 -9.27 -3.92
C TRP A 241 17.54 -8.47 -3.78
N ASN A 242 16.86 -8.16 -4.88
CA ASN A 242 15.57 -7.45 -4.82
C ASN A 242 14.48 -8.22 -4.06
N ASP A 243 14.64 -9.55 -3.98
CA ASP A 243 13.67 -10.42 -3.28
C ASP A 243 14.16 -10.90 -1.89
N GLY A 244 15.43 -10.66 -1.53
CA GLY A 244 16.08 -11.31 -0.38
C GLY A 244 16.21 -10.50 0.91
N TRP A 245 16.50 -9.20 0.83
CA TRP A 245 16.68 -8.40 2.03
C TRP A 245 15.34 -8.06 2.68
N ARG A 246 15.00 -8.78 3.72
CA ARG A 246 13.75 -8.60 4.47
C ARG A 246 13.97 -7.91 5.81
N LEU A 247 15.23 -7.77 6.25
CA LEU A 247 15.57 -7.28 7.57
C LEU A 247 16.89 -6.51 7.54
N TRP A 248 16.92 -5.35 8.17
CA TRP A 248 18.12 -4.55 8.42
C TRP A 248 18.10 -3.89 9.79
N TRP A 249 19.23 -3.36 10.20
CA TRP A 249 19.34 -2.60 11.43
C TRP A 249 19.02 -1.12 11.18
N THR A 250 18.19 -0.54 12.02
CA THR A 250 17.81 0.88 11.91
C THR A 250 17.47 1.48 13.26
N ALA A 251 17.48 2.83 13.37
CA ALA A 251 17.05 3.49 14.59
C ALA A 251 15.54 3.23 14.84
N PRO A 252 15.13 2.99 16.11
CA PRO A 252 13.72 2.76 16.46
C PRO A 252 12.79 3.88 15.98
N ALA A 253 13.29 5.12 15.95
CA ALA A 253 12.54 6.28 15.44
C ALA A 253 12.18 6.15 13.95
N TYR A 254 13.05 5.55 13.14
CA TYR A 254 12.77 5.32 11.71
C TYR A 254 11.72 4.23 11.53
N ALA A 255 11.84 3.12 12.26
CA ALA A 255 10.83 2.06 12.25
C ALA A 255 9.44 2.58 12.68
N ALA A 256 9.38 3.37 13.74
CA ALA A 256 8.15 4.01 14.19
C ALA A 256 7.59 5.03 13.17
N SER A 257 8.47 5.76 12.48
CA SER A 257 8.07 6.71 11.43
C SER A 257 7.47 5.99 10.23
N GLU A 258 8.05 4.88 9.78
CA GLU A 258 7.49 4.05 8.72
C GLU A 258 6.11 3.51 9.11
N ALA A 259 5.99 2.91 10.29
CA ALA A 259 4.74 2.35 10.79
C ALA A 259 3.61 3.40 10.85
N ARG A 260 3.95 4.64 11.24
CA ARG A 260 2.99 5.76 11.24
C ARG A 260 2.56 6.11 9.81
N LYS A 261 3.51 6.25 8.87
CA LYS A 261 3.21 6.58 7.48
C LYS A 261 2.34 5.53 6.79
N VAL A 262 2.66 4.26 6.98
CA VAL A 262 1.86 3.15 6.43
C VAL A 262 0.42 3.18 6.96
N ARG A 263 0.23 3.51 8.25
CA ARG A 263 -1.12 3.68 8.83
C ARG A 263 -1.86 4.88 8.22
N GLU A 264 -1.21 6.05 8.15
CA GLU A 264 -1.78 7.25 7.53
C GLU A 264 -2.26 6.98 6.09
N GLU A 265 -1.44 6.31 5.27
CA GLU A 265 -1.77 5.93 3.89
C GLU A 265 -2.92 4.91 3.80
N ALA A 266 -2.97 3.96 4.74
CA ALA A 266 -4.05 2.98 4.82
C ALA A 266 -5.38 3.64 5.19
N GLU A 267 -5.38 4.55 6.17
CA GLU A 267 -6.55 5.32 6.58
C GLU A 267 -7.05 6.23 5.44
N GLU A 268 -6.13 6.88 4.72
CA GLU A 268 -6.49 7.72 3.59
C GLU A 268 -7.14 6.93 2.45
N ARG A 269 -6.57 5.76 2.10
CA ARG A 269 -7.20 4.83 1.13
C ARG A 269 -8.59 4.41 1.56
N GLN A 270 -8.78 4.05 2.83
CA GLN A 270 -10.10 3.67 3.33
C GLN A 270 -11.11 4.83 3.25
N ARG A 271 -10.68 6.07 3.55
CA ARG A 271 -11.51 7.26 3.41
C ARG A 271 -11.89 7.52 1.95
N GLN A 272 -10.95 7.39 1.02
CA GLN A 272 -11.20 7.53 -0.42
C GLN A 272 -12.19 6.47 -0.93
N GLU A 273 -11.98 5.20 -0.60
CA GLU A 273 -12.91 4.12 -0.96
C GLU A 273 -14.32 4.33 -0.37
N ALA A 274 -14.40 4.80 0.88
CA ALA A 274 -15.69 5.10 1.51
C ALA A 274 -16.40 6.28 0.81
N GLN A 275 -15.66 7.32 0.42
CA GLN A 275 -16.19 8.45 -0.33
C GLN A 275 -16.67 8.03 -1.73
N GLU A 276 -15.92 7.21 -2.45
CA GLU A 276 -16.32 6.68 -3.76
C GLU A 276 -17.57 5.82 -3.67
N LYS A 277 -17.65 4.92 -2.68
CA LYS A 277 -18.85 4.10 -2.42
C LYS A 277 -20.04 4.97 -2.07
N ALA A 278 -19.87 6.01 -1.25
CA ALA A 278 -20.95 6.94 -0.90
C ALA A 278 -21.40 7.76 -2.12
N ALA A 279 -20.48 8.22 -2.96
CA ALA A 279 -20.80 8.94 -4.18
C ALA A 279 -21.54 8.05 -5.21
N ALA A 280 -21.10 6.80 -5.37
CA ALA A 280 -21.77 5.82 -6.22
C ALA A 280 -23.20 5.53 -5.74
N ARG A 281 -23.37 5.34 -4.43
CA ARG A 281 -24.72 5.15 -3.83
C ARG A 281 -25.63 6.36 -4.02
N ARG A 282 -25.11 7.58 -3.89
CA ARG A 282 -25.86 8.81 -4.16
C ARG A 282 -26.33 8.87 -5.62
N ARG A 283 -25.43 8.60 -6.57
CA ARG A 283 -25.75 8.57 -8.01
C ARG A 283 -26.84 7.55 -8.32
N GLU A 284 -26.77 6.38 -7.72
CA GLU A 284 -27.76 5.32 -7.92
C GLU A 284 -29.13 5.68 -7.34
N LEU A 285 -29.17 6.24 -6.13
CA LEU A 285 -30.41 6.75 -5.52
C LEU A 285 -31.07 7.85 -6.37
N GLU A 286 -30.25 8.74 -6.92
CA GLU A 286 -30.77 9.83 -7.78
C GLU A 286 -31.33 9.29 -9.10
N LYS A 287 -30.68 8.30 -9.72
CA LYS A 287 -31.21 7.59 -10.89
C LYS A 287 -32.54 6.91 -10.58
N GLN A 288 -32.62 6.20 -9.45
CA GLN A 288 -33.86 5.53 -9.04
C GLN A 288 -34.98 6.54 -8.75
N LYS A 289 -34.67 7.67 -8.13
CA LYS A 289 -35.64 8.74 -7.91
C LYS A 289 -36.19 9.29 -9.22
N LYS A 290 -35.31 9.64 -10.17
CA LYS A 290 -35.69 10.12 -11.51
C LYS A 290 -36.53 9.06 -12.27
N ALA A 291 -36.18 7.79 -12.19
CA ALA A 291 -36.90 6.70 -12.80
C ALA A 291 -38.34 6.56 -12.21
N ARG A 292 -38.44 6.62 -10.87
CA ARG A 292 -39.77 6.58 -10.19
C ARG A 292 -40.66 7.79 -10.52
N GLU A 293 -40.06 8.99 -10.58
CA GLU A 293 -40.76 10.21 -10.97
C GLU A 293 -41.30 10.10 -12.42
N LYS A 294 -40.45 9.59 -13.33
CA LYS A 294 -40.85 9.34 -14.71
C LYS A 294 -41.99 8.31 -14.79
N GLU A 295 -41.86 7.18 -14.11
CA GLU A 295 -42.87 6.12 -14.09
C GLU A 295 -44.18 6.61 -13.47
N ALA A 296 -44.13 7.44 -12.41
CA ALA A 296 -45.31 8.05 -11.82
C ALA A 296 -46.03 9.00 -12.80
N LYS A 297 -45.27 9.82 -13.53
CA LYS A 297 -45.80 10.66 -14.59
C LYS A 297 -46.44 9.81 -15.70
N ASP A 298 -45.76 8.80 -16.20
CA ASP A 298 -46.28 7.92 -17.27
C ASP A 298 -47.55 7.20 -16.82
N ARG A 299 -47.63 6.73 -15.56
CA ARG A 299 -48.87 6.14 -14.99
C ARG A 299 -50.01 7.14 -14.87
N ALA A 300 -49.74 8.36 -14.42
CA ALA A 300 -50.76 9.40 -14.31
C ALA A 300 -51.32 9.76 -15.69
N TYR A 301 -50.48 9.84 -16.70
CA TYR A 301 -50.89 10.04 -18.09
C TYR A 301 -51.75 8.89 -18.62
N ALA A 302 -51.30 7.65 -18.46
CA ALA A 302 -52.04 6.49 -18.91
C ALA A 302 -53.45 6.38 -18.26
N ALA A 303 -53.51 6.66 -16.95
CA ALA A 303 -54.78 6.65 -16.21
C ALA A 303 -55.72 7.79 -16.65
N PHE A 304 -55.22 8.95 -17.02
CA PHE A 304 -56.02 10.06 -17.55
C PHE A 304 -56.61 9.70 -18.90
N TRP A 305 -55.78 9.23 -19.83
CA TRP A 305 -56.22 8.92 -21.20
C TRP A 305 -57.12 7.69 -21.27
N GLY A 306 -56.89 6.67 -20.44
CA GLY A 306 -57.74 5.50 -20.33
C GLY A 306 -59.20 5.87 -19.94
N ARG A 307 -59.40 6.98 -19.23
CA ARG A 307 -60.74 7.51 -18.89
C ARG A 307 -61.42 8.25 -20.02
N THR A 308 -60.67 8.76 -21.00
CA THR A 308 -61.19 9.56 -22.12
C THR A 308 -61.64 8.71 -23.30
N GLY A 309 -61.39 7.39 -23.31
CA GLY A 309 -61.78 6.51 -24.41
C GLY A 309 -61.10 6.78 -25.75
N MET A 310 -59.97 7.48 -25.73
CA MET A 310 -59.21 7.78 -26.96
C MET A 310 -58.48 6.55 -27.48
N ASP A 311 -58.43 6.42 -28.81
CA ASP A 311 -57.65 5.43 -29.53
C ASP A 311 -56.15 5.57 -29.24
N GLN A 312 -55.41 4.46 -29.25
CA GLN A 312 -53.95 4.44 -29.01
C GLN A 312 -53.16 5.24 -30.07
N GLU A 313 -53.61 5.28 -31.33
CA GLU A 313 -52.94 6.03 -32.38
C GLU A 313 -53.10 7.54 -32.16
N VAL A 314 -54.27 7.98 -31.80
CA VAL A 314 -54.56 9.38 -31.42
C VAL A 314 -53.74 9.77 -30.18
N TRP A 315 -53.59 8.85 -29.22
CA TRP A 315 -52.75 9.04 -28.04
C TRP A 315 -51.25 9.21 -28.37
N LYS A 316 -50.71 8.37 -29.27
CA LYS A 316 -49.33 8.50 -29.73
C LYS A 316 -49.08 9.84 -30.41
N HIS A 317 -49.98 10.25 -31.24
CA HIS A 317 -49.90 11.51 -31.96
C HIS A 317 -49.94 12.71 -31.02
N PHE A 318 -50.88 12.71 -30.10
CA PHE A 318 -50.98 13.74 -29.06
C PHE A 318 -49.75 13.79 -28.18
N ARG A 319 -49.18 12.64 -27.82
CA ARG A 319 -47.96 12.56 -27.00
C ARG A 319 -46.74 13.16 -27.73
N ALA A 320 -46.60 12.93 -29.01
CA ALA A 320 -45.53 13.51 -29.81
C ALA A 320 -45.65 15.04 -29.88
N VAL A 321 -46.85 15.54 -30.10
CA VAL A 321 -47.12 16.97 -30.15
C VAL A 321 -46.97 17.63 -28.78
N ALA A 322 -47.55 17.04 -27.73
CA ALA A 322 -47.42 17.53 -26.36
C ALA A 322 -45.92 17.57 -25.91
N GLY A 323 -45.14 16.54 -26.25
CA GLY A 323 -43.71 16.48 -25.94
C GLY A 323 -42.94 17.67 -26.48
N HIS A 324 -43.31 18.15 -27.65
CA HIS A 324 -42.63 19.31 -28.27
C HIS A 324 -42.88 20.62 -27.48
N PHE A 325 -44.05 20.81 -26.91
CA PHE A 325 -44.36 21.96 -26.08
C PHE A 325 -43.83 21.87 -24.66
N PHE A 326 -43.62 20.67 -24.16
CA PHE A 326 -43.13 20.43 -22.79
C PHE A 326 -41.64 20.83 -22.59
N ASP A 327 -40.81 20.70 -23.61
CA ASP A 327 -39.41 21.09 -23.53
C ASP A 327 -39.21 22.60 -23.31
N ARG A 328 -40.28 23.38 -23.33
CA ARG A 328 -40.28 24.83 -23.13
C ARG A 328 -40.80 25.35 -21.79
N ASN A 329 -40.73 24.55 -20.73
CA ASN A 329 -41.22 24.93 -19.38
C ASN A 329 -42.67 25.29 -19.28
N LEU A 330 -43.55 24.62 -20.05
CA LEU A 330 -44.99 24.81 -19.98
C LEU A 330 -45.59 23.94 -18.86
N ALA A 331 -46.37 24.53 -17.97
CA ALA A 331 -47.09 23.81 -16.93
C ALA A 331 -48.46 23.35 -17.43
N PHE A 332 -48.82 22.08 -17.16
CA PHE A 332 -50.17 21.58 -17.42
C PHE A 332 -51.13 22.06 -16.36
N GLY A 333 -52.19 22.74 -16.80
CA GLY A 333 -53.39 22.97 -15.98
C GLY A 333 -54.26 21.70 -15.87
N THR A 334 -55.24 21.72 -15.02
CA THR A 334 -56.26 20.68 -14.93
C THR A 334 -57.14 20.73 -16.19
N PRO A 335 -57.32 19.60 -16.90
CA PRO A 335 -58.12 19.62 -18.13
C PRO A 335 -59.54 20.04 -17.85
N ASP A 336 -60.00 21.08 -18.54
CA ASP A 336 -61.40 21.50 -18.48
C ASP A 336 -62.21 20.85 -19.60
N LEU A 337 -63.08 19.93 -19.21
CA LEU A 337 -63.90 19.15 -20.14
C LEU A 337 -65.11 19.92 -20.70
N ARG A 338 -65.33 21.17 -20.25
CA ARG A 338 -66.55 21.95 -20.66
C ARG A 338 -66.45 22.43 -22.10
N TYR A 339 -65.28 22.67 -22.62
CA TYR A 339 -65.08 23.26 -23.93
C TYR A 339 -64.81 22.26 -25.08
N GLY A 340 -64.67 21.02 -24.82
CA GLY A 340 -64.24 20.08 -25.84
C GLY A 340 -65.18 19.05 -26.33
N GLY A 341 -66.53 19.17 -26.07
CA GLY A 341 -67.47 18.10 -26.44
C GLY A 341 -67.03 16.73 -25.91
N GLY A 342 -66.45 16.68 -24.68
CA GLY A 342 -65.91 15.50 -24.04
C GLY A 342 -64.41 15.26 -24.30
N ARG A 343 -63.67 16.21 -24.93
CA ARG A 343 -62.25 16.14 -25.17
C ARG A 343 -61.49 17.01 -24.18
N PRO A 344 -60.29 16.61 -23.80
CA PRO A 344 -59.50 17.38 -22.85
C PRO A 344 -59.03 18.71 -23.44
N VAL A 345 -59.22 19.78 -22.68
CA VAL A 345 -58.69 21.12 -22.94
C VAL A 345 -57.58 21.37 -21.94
N TYR A 346 -56.43 21.80 -22.41
CA TYR A 346 -55.28 22.09 -21.56
C TYR A 346 -55.04 23.57 -21.51
N GLU A 347 -54.82 24.08 -20.31
CA GLU A 347 -54.33 25.43 -20.10
C GLU A 347 -52.82 25.36 -20.01
N LEU A 348 -52.13 26.02 -20.90
CA LEU A 348 -50.69 26.13 -20.96
C LEU A 348 -50.28 27.51 -20.48
N SER A 349 -49.45 27.60 -19.48
CA SER A 349 -48.88 28.85 -19.04
C SER A 349 -47.50 29.05 -19.74
N GLY A 350 -47.36 30.12 -20.51
CA GLY A 350 -46.08 30.54 -21.10
C GLY A 350 -45.20 31.27 -20.09
N PRO A 351 -43.93 31.51 -20.40
CA PRO A 351 -43.11 32.40 -19.62
C PRO A 351 -43.63 33.85 -19.74
N GLU A 352 -43.95 34.42 -18.60
CA GLU A 352 -44.43 35.80 -18.45
C GLU A 352 -45.78 36.14 -19.13
N ASP A 353 -46.89 35.80 -18.43
CA ASP A 353 -48.24 36.32 -18.62
C ASP A 353 -49.06 35.92 -19.85
N GLU A 354 -48.59 35.11 -20.79
CA GLU A 354 -49.41 34.53 -21.84
C GLU A 354 -50.03 33.21 -21.44
N ARG A 355 -51.34 33.19 -21.21
CA ARG A 355 -52.13 31.96 -21.04
C ARG A 355 -52.52 31.41 -22.40
N TRP A 356 -52.17 30.16 -22.65
CA TRP A 356 -52.49 29.44 -23.86
C TRP A 356 -53.46 28.33 -23.53
N THR A 357 -54.63 28.29 -24.16
CA THR A 357 -55.55 27.19 -24.02
C THR A 357 -55.51 26.34 -25.29
N LEU A 358 -55.04 25.09 -25.15
CA LEU A 358 -54.97 24.13 -26.23
C LEU A 358 -56.09 23.14 -26.12
N VAL A 359 -56.93 23.03 -27.14
CA VAL A 359 -57.90 21.97 -27.26
C VAL A 359 -57.28 20.77 -27.95
N GLY A 360 -57.46 19.62 -27.33
CA GLY A 360 -56.81 18.39 -27.76
C GLY A 360 -57.01 18.01 -29.22
N VAL A 361 -56.05 17.34 -29.68
CA VAL A 361 -55.82 16.88 -31.04
C VAL A 361 -56.78 15.77 -31.44
N ALA A 362 -57.07 15.73 -32.63
CA ALA A 362 -57.66 14.76 -33.52
C ALA A 362 -59.10 15.06 -33.91
N CYS A 363 -59.17 15.47 -35.10
CA CYS A 363 -60.33 15.67 -35.95
C CYS A 363 -61.62 15.75 -35.13
N PRO A 364 -61.79 16.77 -34.33
CA PRO A 364 -63.07 16.99 -33.70
C PRO A 364 -64.06 17.33 -34.78
N ASP A 365 -65.21 16.71 -34.71
CA ASP A 365 -66.38 17.28 -35.45
C ASP A 365 -66.63 18.70 -34.90
N PRO A 366 -66.34 19.78 -35.66
CA PRO A 366 -66.51 21.14 -35.15
C PRO A 366 -67.90 21.45 -34.66
N ARG A 367 -68.92 20.72 -35.15
CA ARG A 367 -70.30 20.84 -34.71
C ARG A 367 -70.53 20.36 -33.28
N ARG A 368 -69.64 19.60 -32.72
CA ARG A 368 -69.66 19.12 -31.35
C ARG A 368 -68.89 19.94 -30.38
N LEU A 369 -68.16 20.95 -30.87
CA LEU A 369 -67.24 21.74 -30.05
C LEU A 369 -67.92 22.96 -29.40
N GLY A 370 -69.20 23.10 -29.34
CA GLY A 370 -69.86 24.22 -28.67
C GLY A 370 -69.38 25.59 -29.10
N ALA A 371 -69.79 26.64 -28.43
CA ALA A 371 -69.37 27.97 -28.71
C ALA A 371 -67.84 28.12 -28.37
N TRP A 372 -67.02 28.48 -29.37
CA TRP A 372 -65.61 28.74 -29.20
C TRP A 372 -65.41 30.12 -28.61
N ALA A 373 -64.63 30.19 -27.58
CA ALA A 373 -64.02 31.45 -27.24
C ALA A 373 -62.88 31.74 -28.24
N GLU A 374 -62.75 32.98 -28.69
CA GLU A 374 -61.68 33.39 -29.64
C GLU A 374 -60.25 33.08 -29.14
N GLU A 375 -60.17 32.74 -27.86
CA GLU A 375 -58.91 32.41 -27.15
C GLU A 375 -58.48 30.93 -27.28
N LEU A 376 -59.33 30.07 -27.87
CA LEU A 376 -59.03 28.65 -28.02
C LEU A 376 -58.31 28.37 -29.33
N ALA A 377 -57.11 27.82 -29.24
CA ALA A 377 -56.36 27.40 -30.39
C ALA A 377 -56.40 25.87 -30.53
N LEU A 378 -56.68 25.40 -31.73
CA LEU A 378 -56.62 24.01 -32.11
C LEU A 378 -55.22 23.64 -32.54
N LEU A 379 -54.70 22.53 -32.02
CA LEU A 379 -53.46 21.93 -32.49
C LEU A 379 -53.81 20.80 -33.47
N VAL A 380 -53.32 20.93 -34.70
CA VAL A 380 -53.47 19.94 -35.76
C VAL A 380 -52.09 19.47 -36.22
N ALA A 381 -52.04 18.24 -36.70
CA ALA A 381 -50.78 17.63 -37.10
C ALA A 381 -50.48 17.74 -38.60
N SER A 382 -51.40 18.29 -39.38
CA SER A 382 -51.21 18.46 -40.81
C SER A 382 -52.14 19.55 -41.36
N ASP A 383 -51.72 20.11 -42.49
CA ASP A 383 -52.54 21.04 -43.27
C ASP A 383 -53.87 20.40 -43.72
N TRP A 384 -53.89 19.11 -44.00
CA TRP A 384 -55.11 18.36 -44.34
C TRP A 384 -56.13 18.33 -43.19
N GLU A 385 -55.67 18.14 -41.97
CA GLU A 385 -56.55 18.22 -40.78
C GLU A 385 -57.07 19.65 -40.59
N MET A 386 -56.25 20.66 -40.86
CA MET A 386 -56.65 22.06 -40.85
C MET A 386 -57.72 22.37 -41.90
N GLU A 387 -57.53 21.93 -43.13
CA GLU A 387 -58.50 22.10 -44.24
C GLU A 387 -59.82 21.38 -43.94
N ALA A 388 -59.76 20.15 -43.41
CA ALA A 388 -60.94 19.39 -43.03
C ALA A 388 -61.77 20.07 -41.90
N LEU A 389 -61.07 20.78 -40.98
CA LEU A 389 -61.71 21.61 -39.97
C LEU A 389 -62.33 22.86 -40.54
N ALA A 390 -61.67 23.51 -41.51
CA ALA A 390 -62.21 24.71 -42.17
C ALA A 390 -63.52 24.52 -42.85
N VAL A 391 -63.73 23.39 -43.52
CA VAL A 391 -65.01 23.01 -44.20
C VAL A 391 -66.10 22.80 -43.19
N ARG A 392 -65.82 22.45 -41.93
CA ARG A 392 -66.84 22.13 -40.93
C ARG A 392 -67.04 23.22 -39.87
N ALA A 393 -66.24 24.27 -39.91
CA ALA A 393 -66.24 25.32 -38.92
C ALA A 393 -67.38 26.33 -39.17
N TRP A 394 -67.97 26.86 -38.09
CA TRP A 394 -69.05 27.85 -38.15
C TRP A 394 -68.57 29.29 -37.99
N ALA A 395 -67.38 29.44 -37.41
CA ALA A 395 -66.76 30.74 -37.18
C ALA A 395 -65.22 30.61 -37.32
N PRO A 396 -64.53 31.70 -37.61
CA PRO A 396 -63.08 31.71 -37.65
C PRO A 396 -62.47 31.22 -36.34
N PHE A 397 -61.45 30.42 -36.43
CA PHE A 397 -60.73 29.89 -35.28
C PHE A 397 -59.22 29.89 -35.54
N GLN A 398 -58.46 29.79 -34.48
CA GLN A 398 -57.00 29.72 -34.58
C GLN A 398 -56.53 28.25 -34.53
N VAL A 399 -55.60 27.94 -35.41
CA VAL A 399 -55.02 26.62 -35.54
C VAL A 399 -53.51 26.75 -35.40
N TYR A 400 -52.91 25.84 -34.64
CA TYR A 400 -51.50 25.64 -34.65
C TYR A 400 -51.19 24.37 -35.42
N VAL A 401 -50.55 24.51 -36.57
CA VAL A 401 -50.12 23.39 -37.40
C VAL A 401 -48.74 22.98 -36.95
N LEU A 402 -48.58 21.72 -36.52
CA LEU A 402 -47.31 21.17 -36.14
C LEU A 402 -46.68 20.45 -37.33
N ASP A 403 -45.55 20.89 -37.79
CA ASP A 403 -44.72 20.13 -38.71
C ASP A 403 -44.03 18.98 -37.98
N PRO A 404 -44.40 17.72 -38.26
CA PRO A 404 -43.86 16.56 -37.53
C PRO A 404 -42.36 16.30 -37.85
N TYR A 405 -41.84 16.91 -38.93
CA TYR A 405 -40.42 16.70 -39.34
C TYR A 405 -39.50 17.76 -38.74
N THR A 406 -39.96 18.99 -38.64
CA THR A 406 -39.17 20.10 -38.13
C THR A 406 -39.47 20.47 -36.68
N GLY A 407 -40.62 20.01 -36.17
CA GLY A 407 -41.12 20.35 -34.86
C GLY A 407 -41.54 21.84 -34.77
N ARG A 408 -41.62 22.56 -35.87
CA ARG A 408 -42.12 23.93 -35.89
C ARG A 408 -43.64 23.97 -35.84
N THR A 409 -44.20 24.94 -35.17
CA THR A 409 -45.61 25.22 -35.12
C THR A 409 -45.86 26.55 -35.76
N ASP A 410 -46.67 26.54 -36.81
CA ASP A 410 -47.15 27.76 -37.45
C ASP A 410 -48.55 28.04 -36.94
N ARG A 411 -48.82 29.31 -36.61
CA ARG A 411 -50.11 29.79 -36.15
C ARG A 411 -50.88 30.31 -37.36
N GLU A 412 -51.99 29.64 -37.64
CA GLU A 412 -52.87 30.05 -38.74
C GLU A 412 -54.27 30.37 -38.21
N ARG A 413 -54.86 31.41 -38.84
CA ARG A 413 -56.30 31.71 -38.64
C ARG A 413 -57.07 31.08 -39.75
N VAL A 414 -57.85 30.06 -39.41
CA VAL A 414 -58.70 29.39 -40.38
C VAL A 414 -60.05 30.09 -40.43
N VAL A 415 -60.47 30.46 -41.64
CA VAL A 415 -61.78 31.01 -41.90
C VAL A 415 -62.69 29.89 -42.47
N PRO A 416 -63.87 29.71 -41.97
CA PRO A 416 -64.80 28.72 -42.51
C PRO A 416 -65.03 28.87 -44.02
N THR A 417 -64.87 27.76 -44.72
CA THR A 417 -65.11 27.73 -46.15
C THR A 417 -66.63 27.37 -46.32
N PRO A 418 -67.38 28.15 -47.08
CA PRO A 418 -68.78 27.82 -47.30
C PRO A 418 -68.91 26.46 -48.01
N ASP A 419 -69.78 25.61 -47.46
CA ASP A 419 -69.98 24.30 -48.07
C ASP A 419 -70.74 24.49 -49.43
N ARG A 420 -69.98 24.23 -50.52
CA ARG A 420 -70.49 24.34 -51.89
C ARG A 420 -71.42 23.17 -52.30
N SER A 421 -71.80 22.27 -51.39
CA SER A 421 -72.62 21.09 -51.66
C SER A 421 -74.05 21.30 -51.42
N GLN A 422 -74.55 22.57 -51.31
CA GLN A 422 -75.98 22.87 -51.16
C GLN A 422 -76.52 23.83 -52.29
N ASP A 423 -75.84 23.84 -53.46
CA ASP A 423 -76.46 24.38 -54.66
C ASP A 423 -76.90 23.28 -55.62
#